data_19caa9ac68a26d9573ffdeb3d899d4f7
#
_entry.id   19caa9ac68a26d9573ffdeb3d899d4f7
#
_cell.length_a   1.000
_cell.length_b   1.000
_cell.length_c   1.000
_cell.angle_alpha   90.00
_cell.angle_beta   90.00
_cell.angle_gamma   90.00
#
_symmetry.space_group_name_H-M   'P 1'
#
loop_
_entity.id
_entity.type
_entity.pdbx_description
1 polymer ?
#
loop_
_entity_poly.entity_id
_entity_poly.type
_entity_poly.pdbx_seq_one_letter_code
_entity_poly.pdbx_strand_id
1 'polypeptide(L)'
;MLETVRPDARDGNPLTRLDRMEQRNFDRLGRHVGIIGLGAWQLGADWGDVSEDAALDVLGAAVDAGVTFLDTADVYGDGRSEQLIGRFLGARPGHGLTVATKMGRRVPQTPEAYTLDNFRAWTDRSRANLGVDTLDLVQLHCPPTAVFADDRVFDALDTLVAEERVAGYGVSVETCEQALTAIARPGVASVQIILNAVRHKPLDAVLPAAAAAGVGIIARVPLASGLLSGRYDEHTTFPANDHRTFNRHGESFDVGETFAGVDYDLGLAAVRRLAPLVGDDRTMAQFALRWILDQPGVTVVIPGARSAEQARRNAEAAGQPPLSEAERAAVRATYDELIRSRVHDRW
;
A
#
# COMPACT_ATOMS: atom_id res chain seq x y z
N MET A 1 -41.04 3.39 40.81
CA MET A 1 -41.39 3.68 39.41
C MET A 1 -40.23 4.49 38.85
N LEU A 2 -39.38 3.85 38.10
CA LEU A 2 -38.27 4.47 37.38
C LEU A 2 -38.62 4.38 35.88
N GLU A 3 -38.97 5.53 35.31
CA GLU A 3 -39.23 5.66 33.87
C GLU A 3 -37.92 5.47 33.07
N THR A 4 -37.92 4.48 32.24
CA THR A 4 -36.89 4.25 31.21
C THR A 4 -37.12 5.19 30.05
N VAL A 5 -36.32 6.22 29.91
CA VAL A 5 -36.24 7.07 28.73
C VAL A 5 -35.64 6.26 27.58
N ARG A 6 -36.42 5.98 26.55
CA ARG A 6 -35.94 5.46 25.27
C ARG A 6 -35.33 6.62 24.47
N PRO A 7 -34.15 6.49 23.85
CA PRO A 7 -33.66 7.49 22.91
C PRO A 7 -34.50 7.49 21.65
N ASP A 8 -34.89 8.69 21.22
CA ASP A 8 -35.72 9.02 20.08
C ASP A 8 -35.03 8.64 18.76
N ALA A 9 -35.68 7.75 18.03
CA ALA A 9 -35.24 7.32 16.71
C ALA A 9 -35.83 8.28 15.67
N ARG A 10 -35.12 9.40 15.39
CA ARG A 10 -35.43 10.29 14.24
C ARG A 10 -34.14 10.88 13.69
N ASP A 11 -33.42 10.11 12.90
CA ASP A 11 -32.66 10.61 11.76
C ASP A 11 -32.82 9.59 10.64
N GLY A 12 -33.88 9.82 9.88
CA GLY A 12 -34.20 9.07 8.68
C GLY A 12 -33.34 9.56 7.50
N ASN A 13 -32.10 9.09 7.40
CA ASN A 13 -31.37 9.07 6.15
C ASN A 13 -31.26 7.61 5.72
N PRO A 14 -31.91 7.19 4.63
CA PRO A 14 -31.84 5.82 4.13
C PRO A 14 -30.54 5.58 3.31
N LEU A 15 -29.43 6.15 3.72
CA LEU A 15 -28.10 5.70 3.29
C LEU A 15 -27.77 4.49 4.15
N THR A 16 -28.09 3.39 3.60
CA THR A 16 -28.10 2.06 4.14
C THR A 16 -26.70 1.61 4.58
N ARG A 17 -26.68 0.66 5.48
CA ARG A 17 -25.62 -0.07 6.17
C ARG A 17 -24.53 -0.69 5.28
N LEU A 18 -24.38 -0.25 4.02
CA LEU A 18 -23.36 -0.63 3.04
C LEU A 18 -22.17 0.35 2.99
N ASP A 19 -22.15 1.43 3.79
CA ASP A 19 -21.43 2.64 3.42
C ASP A 19 -20.22 2.99 4.28
N ARG A 20 -19.74 2.10 5.15
CA ARG A 20 -18.44 2.31 5.79
C ARG A 20 -17.56 1.10 5.59
N MET A 21 -16.48 1.31 4.80
CA MET A 21 -15.39 0.35 4.68
C MET A 21 -14.93 -0.09 6.09
N GLU A 22 -14.72 -1.40 6.29
CA GLU A 22 -14.07 -1.92 7.50
C GLU A 22 -12.80 -1.13 7.79
N GLN A 23 -12.57 -0.79 9.04
CA GLN A 23 -11.36 -0.09 9.48
C GLN A 23 -10.53 -0.98 10.40
N ARG A 24 -9.22 -0.82 10.33
CA ARG A 24 -8.25 -1.49 11.20
C ARG A 24 -7.40 -0.48 11.94
N ASN A 25 -6.98 -0.87 13.14
CA ASN A 25 -6.09 -0.05 13.95
C ASN A 25 -4.70 0.00 13.33
N PHE A 26 -4.17 1.21 13.33
CA PHE A 26 -2.76 1.49 13.11
C PHE A 26 -2.17 1.84 14.48
N ASP A 27 -1.94 0.80 15.32
CA ASP A 27 -1.77 0.97 16.77
C ASP A 27 -0.70 1.98 17.14
N ARG A 28 0.52 1.84 16.59
CA ARG A 28 1.63 2.77 16.89
C ARG A 28 1.47 4.16 16.29
N LEU A 29 0.59 4.32 15.31
CA LEU A 29 0.24 5.63 14.74
C LEU A 29 -0.96 6.28 15.46
N GLY A 30 -1.67 5.51 16.29
CA GLY A 30 -2.87 5.98 16.99
C GLY A 30 -4.02 6.33 16.05
N ARG A 31 -4.14 5.66 14.91
CA ARG A 31 -5.15 5.94 13.89
C ARG A 31 -5.93 4.69 13.48
N HIS A 32 -7.11 4.92 12.93
CA HIS A 32 -7.91 3.90 12.27
C HIS A 32 -7.91 4.20 10.77
N VAL A 33 -7.69 3.18 9.95
CA VAL A 33 -7.66 3.31 8.49
C VAL A 33 -8.54 2.26 7.82
N GLY A 34 -9.17 2.62 6.70
CA GLY A 34 -9.89 1.67 5.87
C GLY A 34 -8.97 0.54 5.40
N ILE A 35 -9.49 -0.67 5.35
CA ILE A 35 -8.70 -1.87 4.96
C ILE A 35 -8.19 -1.82 3.52
N ILE A 36 -8.84 -1.03 2.64
CA ILE A 36 -8.33 -0.65 1.32
C ILE A 36 -7.92 0.82 1.37
N GLY A 37 -6.68 1.09 1.01
CA GLY A 37 -6.14 2.40 0.72
C GLY A 37 -6.00 2.65 -0.78
N LEU A 38 -5.37 3.76 -1.16
CA LEU A 38 -5.01 4.08 -2.54
C LEU A 38 -3.51 4.28 -2.67
N GLY A 39 -2.85 3.48 -3.51
CA GLY A 39 -1.49 3.73 -3.96
C GLY A 39 -1.48 4.80 -5.06
N ALA A 40 -0.73 5.86 -4.87
CA ALA A 40 -0.71 7.02 -5.76
C ALA A 40 0.50 7.06 -6.71
N TRP A 41 1.25 5.98 -6.87
CA TRP A 41 2.37 5.92 -7.82
C TRP A 41 1.91 6.23 -9.24
N GLN A 42 0.78 5.66 -9.66
CA GLN A 42 0.19 5.87 -10.98
C GLN A 42 -0.19 7.34 -11.27
N LEU A 43 -0.41 8.14 -10.24
CA LEU A 43 -0.73 9.55 -10.36
C LEU A 43 0.52 10.41 -10.58
N GLY A 44 1.68 9.93 -10.17
CA GLY A 44 2.99 10.59 -10.30
C GLY A 44 3.65 10.34 -11.65
N ALA A 45 4.02 9.09 -11.93
CA ALA A 45 4.84 8.69 -13.08
C ALA A 45 4.86 7.17 -13.30
N ASP A 46 5.66 6.70 -14.28
CA ASP A 46 6.09 5.31 -14.50
C ASP A 46 4.99 4.29 -14.86
N TRP A 47 3.79 4.77 -15.13
CA TRP A 47 2.63 3.97 -15.55
C TRP A 47 1.95 4.53 -16.81
N GLY A 48 2.68 5.33 -17.61
CA GLY A 48 2.13 6.16 -18.66
C GLY A 48 1.52 7.45 -18.13
N ASP A 49 0.98 8.28 -19.03
CA ASP A 49 0.50 9.62 -18.67
C ASP A 49 -0.89 9.57 -18.01
N VAL A 50 -1.03 10.29 -16.90
CA VAL A 50 -2.30 10.58 -16.22
C VAL A 50 -2.44 12.09 -16.09
N SER A 51 -3.52 12.68 -16.63
CA SER A 51 -3.79 14.10 -16.48
C SER A 51 -4.09 14.47 -15.02
N GLU A 52 -3.98 15.74 -14.69
CA GLU A 52 -4.29 16.23 -13.34
C GLU A 52 -5.76 15.99 -12.97
N ASP A 53 -6.68 16.32 -13.88
CA ASP A 53 -8.12 16.12 -13.65
C ASP A 53 -8.43 14.64 -13.42
N ALA A 54 -7.86 13.74 -14.25
CA ALA A 54 -8.02 12.30 -14.05
C ALA A 54 -7.45 11.82 -12.71
N ALA A 55 -6.34 12.40 -12.25
CA ALA A 55 -5.76 12.08 -10.95
C ALA A 55 -6.66 12.55 -9.79
N LEU A 56 -7.22 13.76 -9.87
CA LEU A 56 -8.17 14.27 -8.88
C LEU A 56 -9.48 13.46 -8.87
N ASP A 57 -9.96 13.03 -10.03
CA ASP A 57 -11.12 12.14 -10.15
C ASP A 57 -10.85 10.77 -9.48
N VAL A 58 -9.64 10.21 -9.64
CA VAL A 58 -9.23 8.97 -8.97
C VAL A 58 -9.25 9.15 -7.45
N LEU A 59 -8.64 10.23 -6.93
CA LEU A 59 -8.63 10.55 -5.50
C LEU A 59 -10.05 10.71 -4.96
N GLY A 60 -10.91 11.48 -5.67
CA GLY A 60 -12.30 11.67 -5.31
C GLY A 60 -13.06 10.36 -5.23
N ALA A 61 -12.98 9.56 -6.30
CA ALA A 61 -13.68 8.28 -6.39
C ALA A 61 -13.24 7.27 -5.30
N ALA A 62 -11.95 7.27 -4.94
CA ALA A 62 -11.43 6.43 -3.87
C ALA A 62 -12.02 6.84 -2.51
N VAL A 63 -11.97 8.13 -2.19
CA VAL A 63 -12.46 8.66 -0.91
C VAL A 63 -13.97 8.52 -0.80
N ASP A 64 -14.73 8.80 -1.86
CA ASP A 64 -16.17 8.61 -1.91
C ASP A 64 -16.58 7.14 -1.74
N ALA A 65 -15.69 6.20 -2.10
CA ALA A 65 -15.87 4.75 -1.88
C ALA A 65 -15.36 4.29 -0.49
N GLY A 66 -15.01 5.20 0.41
CA GLY A 66 -14.65 4.91 1.80
C GLY A 66 -13.16 4.71 2.07
N VAL A 67 -12.28 4.98 1.09
CA VAL A 67 -10.82 4.98 1.30
C VAL A 67 -10.45 6.13 2.24
N THR A 68 -9.70 5.82 3.31
CA THR A 68 -9.19 6.81 4.27
C THR A 68 -7.67 6.83 4.37
N PHE A 69 -6.96 6.00 3.60
CA PHE A 69 -5.51 5.90 3.58
C PHE A 69 -4.98 6.12 2.17
N LEU A 70 -4.11 7.12 1.99
CA LEU A 70 -3.44 7.43 0.73
C LEU A 70 -1.94 7.17 0.89
N ASP A 71 -1.34 6.43 -0.04
CA ASP A 71 0.10 6.14 -0.06
C ASP A 71 0.75 6.81 -1.26
N THR A 72 1.74 7.65 -1.01
CA THR A 72 2.52 8.37 -2.02
C THR A 72 4.03 8.26 -1.74
N ALA A 73 4.86 9.01 -2.47
CA ALA A 73 6.28 9.19 -2.22
C ALA A 73 6.80 10.49 -2.85
N ASP A 74 7.87 11.04 -2.28
CA ASP A 74 8.54 12.27 -2.73
C ASP A 74 9.13 12.15 -4.16
N VAL A 75 9.42 10.93 -4.60
CA VAL A 75 9.96 10.63 -5.95
C VAL A 75 8.87 10.42 -7.00
N TYR A 76 7.61 10.18 -6.63
CA TYR A 76 6.56 9.89 -7.61
C TYR A 76 6.26 11.13 -8.46
N GLY A 77 6.79 11.13 -9.71
CA GLY A 77 6.76 12.28 -10.60
C GLY A 77 7.49 13.51 -10.03
N ASP A 78 8.58 13.27 -9.30
CA ASP A 78 9.37 14.31 -8.62
C ASP A 78 8.53 15.21 -7.70
N GLY A 79 7.61 14.62 -6.92
CA GLY A 79 6.71 15.33 -6.01
C GLY A 79 5.32 15.63 -6.59
N ARG A 80 5.08 15.35 -7.89
CA ARG A 80 3.78 15.58 -8.52
C ARG A 80 2.65 14.87 -7.78
N SER A 81 2.86 13.61 -7.37
CA SER A 81 1.85 12.83 -6.64
C SER A 81 1.51 13.49 -5.29
N GLU A 82 2.51 13.94 -4.53
CA GLU A 82 2.28 14.69 -3.28
C GLU A 82 1.52 16.00 -3.53
N GLN A 83 1.89 16.77 -4.56
CA GLN A 83 1.23 18.04 -4.90
C GLN A 83 -0.25 17.83 -5.30
N LEU A 84 -0.57 16.78 -6.05
CA LEU A 84 -1.94 16.43 -6.42
C LEU A 84 -2.77 16.06 -5.17
N ILE A 85 -2.20 15.27 -4.27
CA ILE A 85 -2.84 14.96 -2.99
C ILE A 85 -3.01 16.23 -2.15
N GLY A 86 -1.99 17.09 -2.04
CA GLY A 86 -2.07 18.36 -1.30
C GLY A 86 -3.21 19.26 -1.79
N ARG A 87 -3.37 19.42 -3.12
CA ARG A 87 -4.50 20.14 -3.71
C ARG A 87 -5.85 19.49 -3.37
N PHE A 88 -5.91 18.19 -3.46
CA PHE A 88 -7.12 17.44 -3.13
C PHE A 88 -7.52 17.63 -1.65
N LEU A 89 -6.57 17.57 -0.72
CA LEU A 89 -6.78 17.81 0.71
C LEU A 89 -7.21 19.26 1.00
N GLY A 90 -6.54 20.23 0.39
CA GLY A 90 -6.85 21.65 0.56
C GLY A 90 -8.28 22.01 0.14
N ALA A 91 -8.84 21.29 -0.82
CA ALA A 91 -10.24 21.42 -1.24
C ALA A 91 -11.24 20.73 -0.30
N ARG A 92 -10.80 20.00 0.72
CA ARG A 92 -11.63 19.19 1.63
C ARG A 92 -11.24 19.34 3.10
N PRO A 93 -11.43 20.50 3.72
CA PRO A 93 -11.11 20.71 5.13
C PRO A 93 -11.81 19.67 6.02
N GLY A 94 -11.08 19.11 6.98
CA GLY A 94 -11.62 18.08 7.89
C GLY A 94 -11.81 16.69 7.24
N HIS A 95 -11.06 16.41 6.17
CA HIS A 95 -11.17 15.18 5.37
C HIS A 95 -10.99 13.86 6.15
N GLY A 96 -10.31 13.86 7.30
CA GLY A 96 -10.08 12.65 8.11
C GLY A 96 -9.20 11.58 7.46
N LEU A 97 -8.49 11.92 6.37
CA LEU A 97 -7.60 11.01 5.66
C LEU A 97 -6.26 10.89 6.36
N THR A 98 -5.64 9.74 6.27
CA THR A 98 -4.24 9.50 6.63
C THR A 98 -3.40 9.42 5.36
N VAL A 99 -2.34 10.23 5.26
CA VAL A 99 -1.43 10.23 4.12
C VAL A 99 -0.07 9.70 4.54
N ALA A 100 0.34 8.59 3.92
CA ALA A 100 1.68 8.07 4.02
C ALA A 100 2.52 8.53 2.83
N THR A 101 3.66 9.17 3.08
CA THR A 101 4.66 9.45 2.04
C THR A 101 5.95 8.69 2.33
N LYS A 102 6.92 8.78 1.41
CA LYS A 102 8.19 8.07 1.52
C LYS A 102 9.34 9.01 1.17
N MET A 103 10.53 8.76 1.73
CA MET A 103 11.74 9.53 1.50
C MET A 103 12.97 8.65 1.33
N GLY A 104 14.03 9.19 0.73
CA GLY A 104 15.36 8.56 0.65
C GLY A 104 15.77 8.10 -0.72
N ARG A 105 14.90 8.14 -1.75
CA ARG A 105 15.25 7.76 -3.15
C ARG A 105 15.64 8.94 -4.05
N ARG A 106 15.65 10.17 -3.53
CA ARG A 106 16.01 11.36 -4.34
C ARG A 106 17.50 11.59 -4.48
N VAL A 107 18.30 10.88 -3.71
CA VAL A 107 19.75 10.87 -3.74
C VAL A 107 20.24 9.43 -3.91
N PRO A 108 21.52 9.20 -4.27
CA PRO A 108 22.07 7.85 -4.24
C PRO A 108 21.81 7.19 -2.89
N GLN A 109 21.22 6.00 -2.91
CA GLN A 109 20.82 5.27 -1.70
C GLN A 109 22.05 4.61 -1.05
N THR A 110 22.88 5.42 -0.39
CA THR A 110 24.00 4.94 0.43
C THR A 110 23.67 5.15 1.91
N PRO A 111 24.20 4.35 2.85
CA PRO A 111 23.91 4.52 4.28
C PRO A 111 24.22 5.92 4.81
N GLU A 112 25.24 6.57 4.26
CA GLU A 112 25.70 7.92 4.65
C GLU A 112 24.69 9.02 4.31
N ALA A 113 23.76 8.76 3.38
CA ALA A 113 22.72 9.72 3.02
C ALA A 113 21.56 9.79 4.05
N TYR A 114 21.46 8.80 4.95
CA TYR A 114 20.36 8.72 5.92
C TYR A 114 20.71 9.47 7.21
N THR A 115 20.77 10.80 7.11
CA THR A 115 21.13 11.72 8.20
C THR A 115 19.95 12.59 8.61
N LEU A 116 19.98 13.14 9.84
CA LEU A 116 18.95 14.04 10.33
C LEU A 116 18.75 15.27 9.43
N ASP A 117 19.83 15.85 8.92
CA ASP A 117 19.75 17.04 8.06
C ASP A 117 19.04 16.72 6.73
N ASN A 118 19.35 15.59 6.13
CA ASN A 118 18.66 15.13 4.94
C ASN A 118 17.18 14.81 5.24
N PHE A 119 16.90 14.16 6.36
CA PHE A 119 15.53 13.86 6.77
C PHE A 119 14.69 15.13 6.97
N ARG A 120 15.25 16.16 7.59
CA ARG A 120 14.61 17.48 7.71
C ARG A 120 14.31 18.08 6.33
N ALA A 121 15.30 18.09 5.44
CA ALA A 121 15.14 18.65 4.10
C ALA A 121 14.10 17.88 3.27
N TRP A 122 14.09 16.54 3.33
CA TRP A 122 13.13 15.72 2.60
C TRP A 122 11.71 15.88 3.16
N THR A 123 11.55 15.87 4.49
CA THR A 123 10.24 16.08 5.12
C THR A 123 9.71 17.50 4.91
N ASP A 124 10.55 18.54 4.92
CA ASP A 124 10.14 19.91 4.61
C ASP A 124 9.58 20.03 3.18
N ARG A 125 10.21 19.33 2.22
CA ARG A 125 9.70 19.31 0.85
C ARG A 125 8.35 18.60 0.77
N SER A 126 8.20 17.43 1.39
CA SER A 126 6.93 16.69 1.39
C SER A 126 5.81 17.48 2.08
N ARG A 127 6.11 18.16 3.21
CA ARG A 127 5.17 19.06 3.90
C ARG A 127 4.70 20.20 2.99
N ALA A 128 5.64 20.83 2.26
CA ALA A 128 5.31 21.88 1.29
C ALA A 128 4.46 21.35 0.14
N ASN A 129 4.78 20.17 -0.43
CA ASN A 129 4.02 19.57 -1.51
C ASN A 129 2.59 19.18 -1.09
N LEU A 130 2.45 18.60 0.11
CA LEU A 130 1.15 18.16 0.66
C LEU A 130 0.35 19.32 1.28
N GLY A 131 0.99 20.46 1.57
CA GLY A 131 0.34 21.62 2.19
C GLY A 131 -0.04 21.37 3.66
N VAL A 132 0.79 20.64 4.41
CA VAL A 132 0.54 20.27 5.80
C VAL A 132 1.71 20.66 6.71
N ASP A 133 1.43 20.97 7.97
CA ASP A 133 2.45 21.27 8.97
C ASP A 133 3.14 20.03 9.50
N THR A 134 2.42 18.93 9.65
CA THR A 134 2.91 17.64 10.12
C THR A 134 2.49 16.52 9.15
N LEU A 135 3.43 15.69 8.70
CA LEU A 135 3.14 14.51 7.90
C LEU A 135 2.54 13.41 8.80
N ASP A 136 1.46 12.76 8.37
CA ASP A 136 0.83 11.70 9.17
C ASP A 136 1.75 10.49 9.35
N LEU A 137 2.36 10.03 8.25
CA LEU A 137 3.30 8.90 8.24
C LEU A 137 4.37 9.13 7.17
N VAL A 138 5.63 9.06 7.56
CA VAL A 138 6.74 9.04 6.60
C VAL A 138 7.44 7.69 6.65
N GLN A 139 7.80 7.14 5.49
CA GLN A 139 8.47 5.85 5.40
C GLN A 139 9.84 5.99 4.73
N LEU A 140 10.86 5.30 5.24
CA LEU A 140 12.10 5.11 4.48
C LEU A 140 11.80 4.26 3.25
N HIS A 141 12.15 4.74 2.06
CA HIS A 141 11.75 4.15 0.79
C HIS A 141 12.75 3.07 0.32
N CYS A 142 12.62 1.86 0.85
CA CYS A 142 13.47 0.70 0.57
C CYS A 142 14.97 1.06 0.68
N PRO A 143 15.44 1.50 1.86
CA PRO A 143 16.84 1.88 2.05
C PRO A 143 17.76 0.66 1.97
N PRO A 144 19.09 0.86 1.80
CA PRO A 144 20.07 -0.21 1.91
C PRO A 144 19.93 -0.99 3.22
N THR A 145 20.19 -2.29 3.19
CA THR A 145 20.02 -3.17 4.36
C THR A 145 20.76 -2.68 5.61
N ALA A 146 21.95 -2.09 5.46
CA ALA A 146 22.71 -1.55 6.58
C ALA A 146 21.98 -0.44 7.37
N VAL A 147 21.09 0.31 6.71
CA VAL A 147 20.30 1.39 7.33
C VAL A 147 19.37 0.85 8.44
N PHE A 148 18.81 -0.35 8.27
CA PHE A 148 17.89 -0.93 9.25
C PHE A 148 18.55 -1.29 10.58
N ALA A 149 19.87 -1.50 10.58
CA ALA A 149 20.66 -1.83 11.77
C ALA A 149 21.34 -0.60 12.41
N ASP A 150 21.29 0.58 11.79
CA ASP A 150 21.94 1.79 12.29
C ASP A 150 21.03 2.57 13.25
N ASP A 151 21.38 2.55 14.56
CA ASP A 151 20.63 3.25 15.59
C ASP A 151 20.53 4.76 15.33
N ARG A 152 21.59 5.38 14.77
CA ARG A 152 21.59 6.83 14.46
C ARG A 152 20.49 7.24 13.49
N VAL A 153 20.12 6.33 12.57
CA VAL A 153 19.02 6.58 11.62
C VAL A 153 17.69 6.65 12.36
N PHE A 154 17.44 5.71 13.27
CA PHE A 154 16.19 5.67 14.05
C PHE A 154 16.12 6.78 15.09
N ASP A 155 17.23 7.14 15.73
CA ASP A 155 17.32 8.31 16.62
C ASP A 155 17.00 9.61 15.85
N ALA A 156 17.44 9.72 14.60
CA ALA A 156 17.10 10.84 13.73
C ALA A 156 15.62 10.86 13.36
N LEU A 157 15.00 9.69 13.13
CA LEU A 157 13.55 9.60 12.87
C LEU A 157 12.74 9.95 14.12
N ASP A 158 13.16 9.50 15.31
CA ASP A 158 12.55 9.89 16.58
C ASP A 158 12.64 11.41 16.80
N THR A 159 13.75 12.04 16.39
CA THR A 159 13.91 13.49 16.41
C THR A 159 12.88 14.20 15.53
N LEU A 160 12.55 13.68 14.34
CA LEU A 160 11.50 14.26 13.47
C LEU A 160 10.12 14.21 14.14
N VAL A 161 9.82 13.15 14.89
CA VAL A 161 8.58 13.05 15.67
C VAL A 161 8.58 14.07 16.80
N ALA A 162 9.68 14.19 17.54
CA ALA A 162 9.81 15.20 18.62
C ALA A 162 9.73 16.65 18.12
N GLU A 163 10.15 16.91 16.87
CA GLU A 163 10.02 18.20 16.19
C GLU A 163 8.61 18.40 15.56
N GLU A 164 7.68 17.48 15.76
CA GLU A 164 6.32 17.52 15.16
C GLU A 164 6.30 17.61 13.62
N ARG A 165 7.41 17.26 12.95
CA ARG A 165 7.50 17.23 11.47
C ARG A 165 6.72 16.07 10.90
N VAL A 166 6.69 14.95 11.63
CA VAL A 166 5.95 13.73 11.31
C VAL A 166 5.20 13.25 12.56
N ALA A 167 3.99 12.75 12.40
CA ALA A 167 3.24 12.14 13.50
C ALA A 167 3.76 10.73 13.83
N GLY A 168 4.34 10.04 12.84
CA GLY A 168 4.98 8.77 13.01
C GLY A 168 5.79 8.39 11.78
N TYR A 169 6.63 7.37 11.93
CA TYR A 169 7.44 6.88 10.83
C TYR A 169 7.37 5.35 10.66
N GLY A 170 7.69 4.89 9.48
CA GLY A 170 7.77 3.49 9.12
C GLY A 170 8.85 3.23 8.09
N VAL A 171 8.81 2.04 7.52
CA VAL A 171 9.74 1.63 6.47
C VAL A 171 9.01 0.91 5.35
N SER A 172 9.45 1.14 4.11
CA SER A 172 9.18 0.24 2.99
C SER A 172 10.39 -0.65 2.79
N VAL A 173 10.17 -1.93 2.58
CA VAL A 173 11.24 -2.94 2.54
C VAL A 173 11.15 -3.80 1.28
N GLU A 174 12.28 -4.38 0.89
CA GLU A 174 12.34 -5.37 -0.18
C GLU A 174 12.26 -6.80 0.38
N THR A 175 12.90 -7.07 1.52
CA THR A 175 13.04 -8.42 2.07
C THR A 175 12.33 -8.60 3.41
N CYS A 176 11.99 -9.86 3.71
CA CYS A 176 11.43 -10.21 5.02
C CYS A 176 12.42 -9.99 6.16
N GLU A 177 13.72 -10.14 5.93
CA GLU A 177 14.77 -9.88 6.93
C GLU A 177 14.82 -8.39 7.31
N GLN A 178 14.77 -7.49 6.31
CA GLN A 178 14.66 -6.04 6.56
C GLN A 178 13.41 -5.71 7.37
N ALA A 179 12.27 -6.33 7.03
CA ALA A 179 11.02 -6.16 7.76
C ALA A 179 11.15 -6.55 9.23
N LEU A 180 11.71 -7.73 9.51
CA LEU A 180 11.88 -8.22 10.89
C LEU A 180 12.84 -7.35 11.69
N THR A 181 13.92 -6.87 11.08
CA THR A 181 14.86 -5.92 11.71
C THR A 181 14.16 -4.61 12.07
N ALA A 182 13.33 -4.07 11.16
CA ALA A 182 12.58 -2.84 11.40
C ALA A 182 11.49 -3.01 12.48
N ILE A 183 10.75 -4.13 12.47
CA ILE A 183 9.70 -4.43 13.46
C ILE A 183 10.25 -4.42 14.90
N ALA A 184 11.50 -4.81 15.08
CA ALA A 184 12.15 -4.80 16.39
C ALA A 184 12.44 -3.37 16.93
N ARG A 185 12.33 -2.32 16.09
CA ARG A 185 12.52 -0.92 16.48
C ARG A 185 11.27 -0.36 17.15
N PRO A 186 11.36 0.17 18.38
CA PRO A 186 10.18 0.63 19.13
C PRO A 186 9.38 1.74 18.41
N GLY A 187 10.06 2.69 17.75
CA GLY A 187 9.45 3.84 17.07
C GLY A 187 8.84 3.52 15.70
N VAL A 188 9.13 2.36 15.10
CA VAL A 188 8.58 1.99 13.78
C VAL A 188 7.09 1.70 13.90
N ALA A 189 6.26 2.55 13.30
CA ALA A 189 4.81 2.40 13.29
C ALA A 189 4.31 1.46 12.19
N SER A 190 5.03 1.38 11.06
CA SER A 190 4.61 0.56 9.91
C SER A 190 5.75 -0.12 9.18
N VAL A 191 5.41 -1.25 8.56
CA VAL A 191 6.21 -1.89 7.52
C VAL A 191 5.37 -2.02 6.26
N GLN A 192 5.87 -1.46 5.15
CA GLN A 192 5.29 -1.63 3.83
C GLN A 192 6.08 -2.68 3.06
N ILE A 193 5.40 -3.78 2.67
CA ILE A 193 6.03 -4.94 2.04
C ILE A 193 5.17 -5.49 0.91
N ILE A 194 5.79 -6.10 -0.11
CA ILE A 194 5.07 -6.78 -1.18
C ILE A 194 4.40 -8.03 -0.64
N LEU A 195 3.07 -8.07 -0.75
CA LEU A 195 2.25 -9.23 -0.38
C LEU A 195 1.07 -9.35 -1.35
N ASN A 196 0.97 -10.50 -2.03
CA ASN A 196 -0.13 -10.79 -2.93
C ASN A 196 -0.23 -12.30 -3.21
N ALA A 197 -1.22 -12.73 -4.00
CA ALA A 197 -1.48 -14.14 -4.28
C ALA A 197 -0.32 -14.90 -4.97
N VAL A 198 0.71 -14.20 -5.46
CA VAL A 198 1.93 -14.78 -6.06
C VAL A 198 3.21 -14.42 -5.29
N ARG A 199 3.07 -13.84 -4.08
CA ARG A 199 4.20 -13.51 -3.19
C ARG A 199 3.78 -13.68 -1.73
N HIS A 200 4.06 -14.86 -1.15
CA HIS A 200 3.53 -15.29 0.17
C HIS A 200 4.53 -15.21 1.32
N LYS A 201 5.84 -15.06 1.08
CA LYS A 201 6.88 -15.15 2.13
C LYS A 201 6.60 -14.30 3.38
N PRO A 202 6.05 -13.07 3.29
CA PRO A 202 5.73 -12.29 4.48
C PRO A 202 4.77 -12.96 5.47
N LEU A 203 3.97 -13.94 5.01
CA LEU A 203 3.04 -14.70 5.86
C LEU A 203 3.76 -15.57 6.89
N ASP A 204 4.99 -16.00 6.59
CA ASP A 204 5.69 -16.99 7.42
C ASP A 204 6.16 -16.39 8.76
N ALA A 205 6.70 -15.17 8.76
CA ALA A 205 7.27 -14.56 9.95
C ALA A 205 6.93 -13.06 10.11
N VAL A 206 6.84 -12.30 9.01
CA VAL A 206 6.68 -10.84 9.07
C VAL A 206 5.34 -10.44 9.66
N LEU A 207 4.23 -11.01 9.15
CA LEU A 207 2.89 -10.68 9.64
C LEU A 207 2.71 -11.08 11.12
N PRO A 208 3.09 -12.30 11.56
CA PRO A 208 3.03 -12.66 12.99
C PRO A 208 3.86 -11.75 13.88
N ALA A 209 5.09 -11.40 13.47
CA ALA A 209 5.96 -10.51 14.24
C ALA A 209 5.39 -9.09 14.32
N ALA A 210 4.87 -8.55 13.22
CA ALA A 210 4.25 -7.24 13.18
C ALA A 210 3.02 -7.16 14.09
N ALA A 211 2.14 -8.17 14.02
CA ALA A 211 0.96 -8.25 14.88
C ALA A 211 1.33 -8.30 16.38
N ALA A 212 2.35 -9.11 16.74
CA ALA A 212 2.83 -9.20 18.13
C ALA A 212 3.45 -7.89 18.64
N ALA A 213 4.06 -7.09 17.72
CA ALA A 213 4.70 -5.82 18.04
C ALA A 213 3.78 -4.60 17.92
N GLY A 214 2.53 -4.75 17.45
CA GLY A 214 1.62 -3.63 17.15
C GLY A 214 2.10 -2.74 16.00
N VAL A 215 2.85 -3.32 15.04
CA VAL A 215 3.33 -2.64 13.83
C VAL A 215 2.33 -2.84 12.69
N GLY A 216 1.89 -1.75 12.06
CA GLY A 216 0.95 -1.82 10.95
C GLY A 216 1.61 -2.38 9.68
N ILE A 217 0.94 -3.31 9.01
CA ILE A 217 1.37 -3.84 7.71
C ILE A 217 0.61 -3.17 6.57
N ILE A 218 1.37 -2.53 5.68
CA ILE A 218 0.88 -1.95 4.43
C ILE A 218 1.27 -2.90 3.29
N ALA A 219 0.29 -3.61 2.73
CA ALA A 219 0.52 -4.53 1.61
C ALA A 219 0.59 -3.75 0.29
N ARG A 220 1.81 -3.66 -0.29
CA ARG A 220 2.06 -3.00 -1.58
C ARG A 220 2.11 -4.00 -2.75
N VAL A 221 2.01 -3.50 -3.98
CA VAL A 221 1.98 -4.28 -5.23
C VAL A 221 0.92 -5.40 -5.19
N PRO A 222 -0.30 -5.12 -4.66
CA PRO A 222 -1.28 -6.16 -4.34
C PRO A 222 -1.80 -6.90 -5.58
N LEU A 223 -1.74 -6.25 -6.75
CA LEU A 223 -2.17 -6.83 -8.03
C LEU A 223 -0.99 -7.25 -8.93
N ALA A 224 0.23 -7.37 -8.37
CA ALA A 224 1.43 -7.78 -9.11
C ALA A 224 1.56 -7.00 -10.44
N SER A 225 1.63 -5.65 -10.36
CA SER A 225 1.69 -4.74 -11.52
C SER A 225 0.54 -4.93 -12.53
N GLY A 226 -0.63 -5.35 -12.04
CA GLY A 226 -1.83 -5.61 -12.84
C GLY A 226 -1.97 -7.04 -13.36
N LEU A 227 -0.98 -7.92 -13.17
CA LEU A 227 -1.06 -9.33 -13.53
C LEU A 227 -2.31 -10.00 -12.94
N LEU A 228 -2.53 -9.79 -11.65
CA LEU A 228 -3.69 -10.30 -10.90
C LEU A 228 -5.01 -9.57 -11.20
N SER A 229 -5.04 -8.71 -12.23
CA SER A 229 -6.31 -8.19 -12.77
C SER A 229 -7.04 -9.20 -13.68
N GLY A 230 -6.31 -10.21 -14.15
CA GLY A 230 -6.83 -11.19 -15.11
C GLY A 230 -7.04 -10.66 -16.52
N ARG A 231 -6.50 -9.46 -16.85
CA ARG A 231 -6.71 -8.79 -18.15
C ARG A 231 -5.57 -8.99 -19.14
N TYR A 232 -4.46 -9.60 -18.70
CA TYR A 232 -3.26 -9.74 -19.52
C TYR A 232 -3.19 -11.12 -20.15
N ASP A 233 -2.58 -11.17 -21.32
CA ASP A 233 -2.27 -12.35 -22.10
C ASP A 233 -0.84 -12.28 -22.64
N GLU A 234 -0.45 -13.25 -23.47
CA GLU A 234 0.88 -13.33 -24.08
C GLU A 234 1.17 -12.20 -25.07
N HIS A 235 0.13 -11.52 -25.56
CA HIS A 235 0.23 -10.44 -26.55
C HIS A 235 0.19 -9.05 -25.90
N THR A 236 -0.04 -8.98 -24.60
CA THR A 236 -0.14 -7.71 -23.89
C THR A 236 1.20 -6.98 -23.91
N THR A 237 1.17 -5.73 -24.38
CA THR A 237 2.33 -4.83 -24.42
C THR A 237 2.13 -3.61 -23.53
N PHE A 238 3.22 -3.01 -23.09
CA PHE A 238 3.22 -1.82 -22.22
C PHE A 238 4.00 -0.69 -22.90
N PRO A 239 3.64 0.59 -22.66
CA PRO A 239 4.40 1.73 -23.17
C PRO A 239 5.86 1.72 -22.74
N ALA A 240 6.74 2.39 -23.49
CA ALA A 240 8.17 2.44 -23.19
C ALA A 240 8.48 3.14 -21.84
N ASN A 241 7.65 4.13 -21.45
CA ASN A 241 7.74 4.84 -20.16
C ASN A 241 6.99 4.15 -19.02
N ASP A 242 6.63 2.90 -19.16
CA ASP A 242 5.98 2.07 -18.15
C ASP A 242 7.01 1.12 -17.52
N HIS A 243 7.05 1.02 -16.19
CA HIS A 243 8.02 0.19 -15.48
C HIS A 243 7.94 -1.30 -15.88
N ARG A 244 6.78 -1.77 -16.33
CA ARG A 244 6.60 -3.15 -16.84
C ARG A 244 7.37 -3.40 -18.14
N THR A 245 7.84 -2.34 -18.80
CA THR A 245 8.75 -2.37 -19.96
C THR A 245 10.18 -2.13 -19.51
N PHE A 246 10.48 -0.96 -18.89
CA PHE A 246 11.86 -0.56 -18.62
C PHE A 246 12.49 -1.19 -17.37
N ASN A 247 11.68 -1.79 -16.47
CA ASN A 247 12.17 -2.49 -15.28
C ASN A 247 11.74 -3.96 -15.24
N ARG A 248 11.54 -4.58 -16.39
CA ARG A 248 11.06 -5.97 -16.49
C ARG A 248 11.96 -6.95 -15.72
N HIS A 249 13.26 -6.71 -15.69
CA HIS A 249 14.28 -7.58 -15.08
C HIS A 249 15.04 -6.88 -13.94
N GLY A 250 14.56 -5.73 -13.46
CA GLY A 250 15.20 -4.98 -12.37
C GLY A 250 16.28 -4.01 -12.85
N GLU A 251 16.14 -3.45 -14.05
CA GLU A 251 17.13 -2.54 -14.65
C GLU A 251 17.22 -1.19 -13.93
N SER A 252 16.17 -0.75 -13.25
CA SER A 252 16.08 0.56 -12.60
C SER A 252 15.90 0.49 -11.08
N PHE A 253 15.16 -0.51 -10.60
CA PHE A 253 14.89 -0.76 -9.17
C PHE A 253 14.60 -2.25 -8.95
N ASP A 254 14.39 -2.68 -7.70
CA ASP A 254 14.23 -4.11 -7.38
C ASP A 254 13.19 -4.77 -8.30
N VAL A 255 13.55 -5.91 -8.90
CA VAL A 255 12.70 -6.66 -9.81
C VAL A 255 11.38 -7.10 -9.16
N GLY A 256 11.35 -7.24 -7.84
CA GLY A 256 10.13 -7.56 -7.08
C GLY A 256 9.03 -6.52 -7.24
N GLU A 257 9.36 -5.28 -7.58
CA GLU A 257 8.38 -4.23 -7.84
C GLU A 257 7.65 -4.40 -9.18
N THR A 258 8.22 -5.21 -10.12
CA THR A 258 7.59 -5.53 -11.40
C THR A 258 7.06 -6.97 -11.37
N PHE A 259 5.76 -7.15 -11.53
CA PHE A 259 5.04 -8.43 -11.47
C PHE A 259 5.32 -9.23 -10.18
N ALA A 260 5.64 -8.56 -9.08
CA ALA A 260 6.05 -9.18 -7.80
C ALA A 260 7.33 -10.05 -7.93
N GLY A 261 8.17 -9.81 -8.94
CA GLY A 261 9.36 -10.61 -9.24
C GLY A 261 9.08 -11.98 -9.88
N VAL A 262 7.84 -12.20 -10.29
CA VAL A 262 7.41 -13.42 -10.97
C VAL A 262 7.64 -13.29 -12.47
N ASP A 263 8.14 -14.35 -13.10
CA ASP A 263 8.18 -14.43 -14.56
C ASP A 263 6.77 -14.25 -15.15
N TYR A 264 6.67 -13.48 -16.24
CA TYR A 264 5.40 -13.07 -16.79
C TYR A 264 4.51 -14.25 -17.25
N ASP A 265 5.11 -15.22 -17.96
CA ASP A 265 4.36 -16.37 -18.47
C ASP A 265 3.91 -17.27 -17.33
N LEU A 266 4.76 -17.42 -16.33
CA LEU A 266 4.45 -18.17 -15.11
C LEU A 266 3.32 -17.50 -14.33
N GLY A 267 3.36 -16.17 -14.25
CA GLY A 267 2.28 -15.37 -13.65
C GLY A 267 0.97 -15.51 -14.39
N LEU A 268 0.97 -15.50 -15.73
CA LEU A 268 -0.22 -15.77 -16.55
C LEU A 268 -0.78 -17.18 -16.28
N ALA A 269 0.10 -18.19 -16.16
CA ALA A 269 -0.32 -19.55 -15.82
C ALA A 269 -0.99 -19.63 -14.43
N ALA A 270 -0.44 -18.91 -13.44
CA ALA A 270 -1.04 -18.83 -12.11
C ALA A 270 -2.43 -18.15 -12.15
N VAL A 271 -2.57 -17.05 -12.87
CA VAL A 271 -3.84 -16.34 -13.04
C VAL A 271 -4.89 -17.24 -13.71
N ARG A 272 -4.53 -17.96 -14.76
CA ARG A 272 -5.43 -18.91 -15.43
C ARG A 272 -5.91 -20.04 -14.52
N ARG A 273 -5.01 -20.50 -13.64
CA ARG A 273 -5.35 -21.54 -12.66
C ARG A 273 -6.31 -21.03 -11.59
N LEU A 274 -6.20 -19.75 -11.20
CA LEU A 274 -7.08 -19.13 -10.22
C LEU A 274 -8.41 -18.66 -10.81
N ALA A 275 -8.48 -18.37 -12.11
CA ALA A 275 -9.65 -17.80 -12.75
C ALA A 275 -10.97 -18.55 -12.49
N PRO A 276 -11.02 -19.91 -12.49
CA PRO A 276 -12.26 -20.65 -12.20
C PRO A 276 -12.80 -20.46 -10.77
N LEU A 277 -11.98 -19.94 -9.84
CA LEU A 277 -12.36 -19.71 -8.45
C LEU A 277 -13.05 -18.35 -8.25
N VAL A 278 -12.94 -17.44 -9.22
CA VAL A 278 -13.39 -16.05 -9.04
C VAL A 278 -14.92 -15.96 -9.01
N GLY A 279 -15.62 -16.82 -9.78
CA GLY A 279 -17.08 -16.75 -9.91
C GLY A 279 -17.53 -15.54 -10.70
N ASP A 280 -18.84 -15.28 -10.75
CA ASP A 280 -19.45 -14.20 -11.52
C ASP A 280 -19.66 -12.92 -10.70
N ASP A 281 -19.62 -13.01 -9.37
CA ASP A 281 -19.98 -11.92 -8.44
C ASP A 281 -18.82 -10.94 -8.15
N ARG A 282 -17.60 -11.24 -8.59
CA ARG A 282 -16.40 -10.43 -8.35
C ARG A 282 -15.41 -10.52 -9.50
N THR A 283 -14.52 -9.55 -9.60
CA THR A 283 -13.41 -9.58 -10.56
C THR A 283 -12.20 -10.34 -9.98
N MET A 284 -11.27 -10.78 -10.85
CA MET A 284 -9.99 -11.35 -10.41
C MET A 284 -9.21 -10.38 -9.50
N ALA A 285 -9.23 -9.07 -9.79
CA ALA A 285 -8.61 -8.07 -8.93
C ALA A 285 -9.25 -8.05 -7.54
N GLN A 286 -10.58 -8.07 -7.44
CA GLN A 286 -11.28 -8.12 -6.15
C GLN A 286 -11.00 -9.42 -5.40
N PHE A 287 -10.94 -10.56 -6.08
CA PHE A 287 -10.52 -11.83 -5.49
C PHE A 287 -9.11 -11.74 -4.90
N ALA A 288 -8.15 -11.21 -5.67
CA ALA A 288 -6.76 -11.06 -5.22
C ALA A 288 -6.63 -10.08 -4.04
N LEU A 289 -7.35 -8.95 -4.06
CA LEU A 289 -7.38 -8.00 -2.95
C LEU A 289 -8.02 -8.62 -1.70
N ARG A 290 -9.15 -9.33 -1.85
CA ARG A 290 -9.82 -10.02 -0.74
C ARG A 290 -8.91 -11.06 -0.11
N TRP A 291 -8.17 -11.82 -0.89
CA TRP A 291 -7.20 -12.79 -0.38
C TRP A 291 -6.17 -12.12 0.55
N ILE A 292 -5.66 -10.92 0.20
CA ILE A 292 -4.71 -10.18 1.06
C ILE A 292 -5.42 -9.70 2.34
N LEU A 293 -6.63 -9.17 2.23
CA LEU A 293 -7.42 -8.69 3.37
C LEU A 293 -7.74 -9.79 4.38
N ASP A 294 -7.84 -11.04 3.91
CA ASP A 294 -8.10 -12.22 4.74
C ASP A 294 -6.84 -12.70 5.49
N GLN A 295 -5.65 -12.14 5.22
CA GLN A 295 -4.43 -12.50 5.94
C GLN A 295 -4.39 -11.80 7.31
N PRO A 296 -4.30 -12.54 8.42
CA PRO A 296 -4.15 -11.94 9.74
C PRO A 296 -2.90 -11.05 9.82
N GLY A 297 -3.03 -9.86 10.41
CA GLY A 297 -1.92 -8.93 10.57
C GLY A 297 -1.76 -7.89 9.46
N VAL A 298 -2.47 -8.01 8.34
CA VAL A 298 -2.53 -6.94 7.33
C VAL A 298 -3.38 -5.79 7.86
N THR A 299 -2.84 -4.57 7.87
CA THR A 299 -3.58 -3.38 8.28
C THR A 299 -4.32 -2.75 7.10
N VAL A 300 -3.62 -2.49 6.01
CA VAL A 300 -4.18 -1.86 4.81
C VAL A 300 -3.53 -2.41 3.54
N VAL A 301 -4.33 -2.54 2.49
CA VAL A 301 -3.87 -2.90 1.14
C VAL A 301 -3.95 -1.66 0.26
N ILE A 302 -2.91 -1.35 -0.51
CA ILE A 302 -2.80 -0.11 -1.31
C ILE A 302 -2.78 -0.38 -2.82
N PRO A 303 -3.89 -0.83 -3.44
CA PRO A 303 -3.96 -0.94 -4.88
C PRO A 303 -3.88 0.44 -5.53
N GLY A 304 -3.14 0.53 -6.63
CA GLY A 304 -3.14 1.72 -7.49
C GLY A 304 -4.34 1.75 -8.42
N ALA A 305 -4.69 2.95 -8.91
CA ALA A 305 -5.72 3.15 -9.90
C ALA A 305 -5.31 4.24 -10.91
N ARG A 306 -5.76 4.10 -12.17
CA ARG A 306 -5.57 5.10 -13.25
C ARG A 306 -6.89 5.73 -13.71
N SER A 307 -8.01 5.26 -13.17
CA SER A 307 -9.34 5.81 -13.43
C SER A 307 -10.20 5.75 -12.18
N ALA A 308 -11.19 6.63 -12.09
CA ALA A 308 -12.19 6.65 -11.04
C ALA A 308 -12.92 5.30 -10.90
N GLU A 309 -13.19 4.62 -12.01
CA GLU A 309 -13.82 3.29 -12.01
C GLU A 309 -12.92 2.24 -11.34
N GLN A 310 -11.62 2.22 -11.67
CA GLN A 310 -10.67 1.31 -11.02
C GLN A 310 -10.58 1.56 -9.52
N ALA A 311 -10.54 2.84 -9.10
CA ALA A 311 -10.50 3.21 -7.68
C ALA A 311 -11.74 2.66 -6.93
N ARG A 312 -12.95 2.86 -7.47
CA ARG A 312 -14.18 2.31 -6.87
C ARG A 312 -14.16 0.79 -6.80
N ARG A 313 -13.83 0.11 -7.92
CA ARG A 313 -13.79 -1.36 -7.98
C ARG A 313 -12.76 -1.96 -7.01
N ASN A 314 -11.62 -1.30 -6.83
CA ASN A 314 -10.64 -1.72 -5.83
C ASN A 314 -11.21 -1.58 -4.41
N ALA A 315 -11.87 -0.45 -4.10
CA ALA A 315 -12.50 -0.21 -2.80
C ALA A 315 -13.62 -1.22 -2.49
N GLU A 316 -14.43 -1.60 -3.49
CA GLU A 316 -15.48 -2.62 -3.38
C GLU A 316 -14.97 -3.99 -2.91
N ALA A 317 -13.68 -4.29 -3.08
CA ALA A 317 -13.08 -5.52 -2.55
C ALA A 317 -13.22 -5.64 -1.02
N ALA A 318 -13.30 -4.51 -0.31
CA ALA A 318 -13.53 -4.49 1.13
C ALA A 318 -14.89 -5.11 1.53
N GLY A 319 -15.91 -4.93 0.69
CA GLY A 319 -17.26 -5.47 0.90
C GLY A 319 -17.44 -6.92 0.44
N GLN A 320 -16.45 -7.51 -0.23
CA GLN A 320 -16.53 -8.91 -0.67
C GLN A 320 -16.49 -9.86 0.54
N PRO A 321 -17.21 -10.98 0.51
CA PRO A 321 -17.11 -11.98 1.55
C PRO A 321 -15.68 -12.55 1.61
N PRO A 322 -15.21 -12.98 2.80
CA PRO A 322 -13.94 -13.68 2.93
C PRO A 322 -13.87 -14.91 2.00
N LEU A 323 -12.67 -15.21 1.51
CA LEU A 323 -12.44 -16.40 0.70
C LEU A 323 -12.75 -17.65 1.53
N SER A 324 -13.41 -18.62 0.92
CA SER A 324 -13.62 -19.94 1.51
C SER A 324 -12.27 -20.63 1.77
N GLU A 325 -12.27 -21.64 2.62
CA GLU A 325 -11.07 -22.45 2.89
C GLU A 325 -10.55 -23.12 1.60
N ALA A 326 -11.46 -23.60 0.73
CA ALA A 326 -11.09 -24.21 -0.54
C ALA A 326 -10.40 -23.20 -1.49
N GLU A 327 -10.90 -21.97 -1.57
CA GLU A 327 -10.28 -20.91 -2.37
C GLU A 327 -8.89 -20.54 -1.82
N ARG A 328 -8.75 -20.36 -0.50
CA ARG A 328 -7.45 -20.08 0.14
C ARG A 328 -6.45 -21.21 -0.09
N ALA A 329 -6.90 -22.46 0.04
CA ALA A 329 -6.07 -23.63 -0.24
C ALA A 329 -5.63 -23.70 -1.71
N ALA A 330 -6.51 -23.37 -2.65
CA ALA A 330 -6.19 -23.35 -4.07
C ALA A 330 -5.20 -22.23 -4.44
N VAL A 331 -5.30 -21.04 -3.82
CA VAL A 331 -4.29 -19.97 -3.98
C VAL A 331 -2.95 -20.44 -3.45
N ARG A 332 -2.91 -21.07 -2.26
CA ARG A 332 -1.68 -21.61 -1.69
C ARG A 332 -1.07 -22.69 -2.60
N ALA A 333 -1.86 -23.66 -3.06
CA ALA A 333 -1.38 -24.72 -3.96
C ALA A 333 -0.85 -24.15 -5.28
N THR A 334 -1.51 -23.13 -5.84
CA THR A 334 -1.04 -22.45 -7.05
C THR A 334 0.33 -21.78 -6.80
N TYR A 335 0.48 -21.09 -5.68
CA TYR A 335 1.75 -20.50 -5.28
C TYR A 335 2.84 -21.55 -5.08
N ASP A 336 2.58 -22.58 -4.27
CA ASP A 336 3.57 -23.59 -3.91
C ASP A 336 4.07 -24.38 -5.12
N GLU A 337 3.18 -24.72 -6.06
CA GLU A 337 3.50 -25.54 -7.22
C GLU A 337 4.14 -24.75 -8.38
N LEU A 338 3.69 -23.52 -8.64
CA LEU A 338 4.12 -22.76 -9.81
C LEU A 338 5.15 -21.66 -9.47
N ILE A 339 5.05 -21.01 -8.32
CA ILE A 339 5.71 -19.74 -8.06
C ILE A 339 6.81 -19.86 -7.01
N ARG A 340 6.56 -20.61 -5.91
CA ARG A 340 7.39 -20.65 -4.70
C ARG A 340 8.87 -20.84 -4.98
N SER A 341 9.23 -21.82 -5.79
CA SER A 341 10.63 -22.14 -6.11
C SER A 341 11.38 -21.05 -6.86
N ARG A 342 10.67 -20.04 -7.39
CA ARG A 342 11.23 -18.95 -8.18
C ARG A 342 11.40 -17.67 -7.38
N VAL A 343 10.58 -17.45 -6.36
CA VAL A 343 10.52 -16.15 -5.67
C VAL A 343 10.69 -16.24 -4.16
N HIS A 344 10.33 -17.36 -3.51
CA HIS A 344 10.19 -17.41 -2.06
C HIS A 344 11.50 -17.11 -1.31
N ASP A 345 12.62 -17.61 -1.80
CA ASP A 345 13.94 -17.46 -1.15
C ASP A 345 14.69 -16.18 -1.56
N ARG A 346 14.14 -15.40 -2.48
CA ARG A 346 14.81 -14.18 -2.99
C ARG A 346 14.60 -12.96 -2.10
N TRP A 347 13.55 -12.91 -1.35
CA TRP A 347 13.17 -11.72 -0.57
C TRP A 347 12.82 -12.00 0.87
#